data_74581351bb5b92a99cd2ee1516254fd7
#
_entry.id   74581351bb5b92a99cd2ee1516254fd7
#
_cell.length_a   1.000
_cell.length_b   1.000
_cell.length_c   1.000
_cell.angle_alpha   90.00
_cell.angle_beta   90.00
_cell.angle_gamma   90.00
#
_symmetry.space_group_name_H-M   'P 1'
#
loop_
_entity.id
_entity.type
_entity.pdbx_description
1 polymer ?
#
loop_
_entity_poly.entity_id
_entity_poly.type
_entity_poly.pdbx_seq_one_letter_code
_entity_poly.pdbx_strand_id
1 'polypeptide(L)'
;MPEKVSFFHGKEGNIAQAITEGKINGSDFVVTSDTDNLIYVNKEQVGEEEKLVQHILGSAKTKQPLTVNLGDGGALGGFSTDDEISAGTSLDDIIKKLLVKRIPATYTRPTVSIACPKAGSYEVGTSVEVGVTGTFKQNDGGAVTKMQVIKNGATPAALESATSPITYAETLSVPDGNTTYKVIAEYAQGAIKPDNLGEDSPTGRVEAGSVTSSTSTITGFRKAFYGAGLGDPAIATSDNIRALGHSANAVKKGTTFSISVPEGQQFAVFAYPKSIGEVAQVMYVETNDTGASSKFTRSEVNVCGATAEQDAIAYYVYSYKMAVPASANMTFKVTL
;
A
#
# COMPACT_ATOMS: atom_id res chain seq x y z
N MET A 1 -26.99 -25.90 50.64
CA MET A 1 -26.39 -25.09 49.54
C MET A 1 -25.11 -24.53 50.10
N PRO A 2 -24.01 -24.50 49.35
CA PRO A 2 -22.82 -23.82 49.82
C PRO A 2 -23.18 -22.34 50.05
N GLU A 3 -22.80 -21.80 51.17
CA GLU A 3 -23.00 -20.40 51.49
C GLU A 3 -22.21 -19.57 50.47
N LYS A 4 -22.89 -18.61 49.83
CA LYS A 4 -22.28 -17.73 48.85
C LYS A 4 -21.49 -16.68 49.61
N VAL A 5 -20.15 -16.73 49.52
CA VAL A 5 -19.25 -15.70 50.01
C VAL A 5 -19.26 -14.53 49.05
N SER A 6 -19.51 -13.32 49.50
CA SER A 6 -19.49 -12.11 48.70
C SER A 6 -18.40 -11.16 49.18
N PHE A 7 -17.80 -10.43 48.22
CA PHE A 7 -16.83 -9.37 48.50
C PHE A 7 -17.46 -8.01 48.21
N PHE A 8 -17.36 -7.12 49.15
CA PHE A 8 -17.87 -5.76 49.08
C PHE A 8 -16.75 -4.75 49.23
N HIS A 9 -16.95 -3.56 48.69
CA HIS A 9 -16.05 -2.44 48.80
C HIS A 9 -16.79 -1.20 49.30
N GLY A 10 -16.23 -0.49 50.26
CA GLY A 10 -16.88 0.70 50.84
C GLY A 10 -16.06 1.37 51.94
N LYS A 11 -16.57 2.45 52.47
CA LYS A 11 -15.97 3.11 53.66
C LYS A 11 -16.27 2.33 54.92
N GLU A 12 -15.28 2.20 55.81
CA GLU A 12 -15.42 1.46 57.06
C GLU A 12 -16.59 1.95 57.90
N GLY A 13 -16.76 3.27 58.00
CA GLY A 13 -17.87 3.88 58.74
C GLY A 13 -19.28 3.55 58.22
N ASN A 14 -19.42 3.04 57.01
CA ASN A 14 -20.70 2.70 56.38
C ASN A 14 -21.09 1.22 56.55
N ILE A 15 -20.19 0.38 57.08
CA ILE A 15 -20.43 -1.08 57.16
C ILE A 15 -21.62 -1.39 58.09
N ALA A 16 -21.70 -0.74 59.25
CA ALA A 16 -22.82 -0.95 60.19
C ALA A 16 -24.17 -0.62 59.54
N GLN A 17 -24.25 0.45 58.74
CA GLN A 17 -25.47 0.81 58.04
C GLN A 17 -25.79 -0.22 56.93
N ALA A 18 -24.80 -0.67 56.19
CA ALA A 18 -24.97 -1.68 55.13
C ALA A 18 -25.42 -3.04 55.67
N ILE A 19 -24.98 -3.41 56.89
CA ILE A 19 -25.47 -4.58 57.61
C ILE A 19 -26.94 -4.39 57.97
N THR A 20 -27.31 -3.23 58.52
CA THR A 20 -28.71 -2.91 58.93
C THR A 20 -29.63 -2.90 57.70
N GLU A 21 -29.16 -2.44 56.57
CA GLU A 21 -29.88 -2.42 55.28
C GLU A 21 -29.93 -3.79 54.58
N GLY A 22 -29.31 -4.84 55.14
CA GLY A 22 -29.29 -6.18 54.59
C GLY A 22 -28.44 -6.32 53.33
N LYS A 23 -27.55 -5.35 53.05
CA LYS A 23 -26.63 -5.37 51.91
C LYS A 23 -25.40 -6.25 52.15
N ILE A 24 -25.00 -6.40 53.43
CA ILE A 24 -23.91 -7.24 53.90
C ILE A 24 -24.51 -8.29 54.87
N ASN A 25 -24.16 -9.54 54.65
CA ASN A 25 -24.66 -10.67 55.41
C ASN A 25 -23.51 -11.41 56.11
N GLY A 26 -23.86 -12.39 56.97
CA GLY A 26 -22.86 -13.28 57.54
C GLY A 26 -22.08 -14.03 56.46
N SER A 27 -20.79 -14.20 56.70
CA SER A 27 -19.81 -14.77 55.75
C SER A 27 -19.34 -13.86 54.62
N ASP A 28 -19.67 -12.56 54.68
CA ASP A 28 -19.21 -11.59 53.67
C ASP A 28 -17.87 -10.94 54.08
N PHE A 29 -17.08 -10.58 53.08
CA PHE A 29 -15.86 -9.82 53.26
C PHE A 29 -16.05 -8.39 52.73
N VAL A 30 -15.52 -7.41 53.44
CA VAL A 30 -15.51 -6.00 53.04
C VAL A 30 -14.09 -5.48 52.99
N VAL A 31 -13.71 -4.88 51.89
CA VAL A 31 -12.47 -4.11 51.76
C VAL A 31 -12.81 -2.64 51.93
N THR A 32 -12.16 -1.99 52.89
CA THR A 32 -12.42 -0.58 53.18
C THR A 32 -11.57 0.33 52.34
N SER A 33 -12.18 1.35 51.70
CA SER A 33 -11.49 2.31 50.81
C SER A 33 -10.77 3.44 51.55
N ASP A 34 -11.07 3.64 52.80
CA ASP A 34 -10.54 4.71 53.63
C ASP A 34 -9.47 4.23 54.63
N THR A 35 -9.48 2.96 55.01
CA THR A 35 -8.56 2.38 56.00
C THR A 35 -7.76 1.20 55.46
N ASP A 36 -8.00 0.78 54.21
CA ASP A 36 -7.38 -0.40 53.57
C ASP A 36 -7.47 -1.69 54.40
N ASN A 37 -8.51 -1.83 55.21
CA ASN A 37 -8.75 -3.00 56.03
C ASN A 37 -9.57 -4.05 55.30
N LEU A 38 -9.23 -5.31 55.51
CA LEU A 38 -10.10 -6.44 55.17
C LEU A 38 -10.92 -6.79 56.40
N ILE A 39 -12.22 -6.65 56.30
CA ILE A 39 -13.18 -6.93 57.39
C ILE A 39 -14.01 -8.13 56.99
N TYR A 40 -14.06 -9.12 57.87
CA TYR A 40 -14.96 -10.27 57.76
C TYR A 40 -16.17 -10.03 58.65
N VAL A 41 -17.35 -10.18 58.06
CA VAL A 41 -18.61 -10.05 58.81
C VAL A 41 -19.16 -11.44 59.09
N ASN A 42 -19.31 -11.78 60.34
CA ASN A 42 -19.79 -13.09 60.75
C ASN A 42 -21.04 -12.97 61.66
N LYS A 43 -21.84 -14.01 61.62
CA LYS A 43 -22.93 -14.17 62.57
C LYS A 43 -22.39 -14.78 63.88
N GLU A 44 -22.55 -14.08 64.95
CA GLU A 44 -22.13 -14.54 66.28
C GLU A 44 -23.25 -14.41 67.32
N GLN A 45 -23.26 -15.33 68.22
CA GLN A 45 -24.17 -15.26 69.38
C GLN A 45 -23.64 -14.23 70.42
N VAL A 46 -24.37 -13.11 70.56
CA VAL A 46 -24.00 -12.07 71.51
C VAL A 46 -25.13 -11.98 72.55
N GLY A 47 -24.91 -12.62 73.67
CA GLY A 47 -25.96 -12.81 74.65
C GLY A 47 -27.02 -13.82 74.19
N GLU A 48 -28.31 -13.46 74.22
CA GLU A 48 -29.42 -14.30 73.74
C GLU A 48 -29.79 -14.04 72.27
N GLU A 49 -29.09 -13.10 71.60
CA GLU A 49 -29.37 -12.70 70.20
C GLU A 49 -28.25 -13.07 69.27
N GLU A 50 -28.57 -13.53 68.05
CA GLU A 50 -27.60 -13.67 66.92
C GLU A 50 -27.39 -12.30 66.31
N LYS A 51 -26.14 -11.83 66.27
CA LYS A 51 -25.75 -10.54 65.68
C LYS A 51 -24.66 -10.70 64.61
N LEU A 52 -24.65 -9.78 63.64
CA LEU A 52 -23.54 -9.68 62.68
C LEU A 52 -22.38 -8.90 63.33
N VAL A 53 -21.25 -9.56 63.46
CA VAL A 53 -20.05 -9.00 64.10
C VAL A 53 -18.96 -8.79 63.04
N GLN A 54 -18.32 -7.64 63.12
CA GLN A 54 -17.23 -7.27 62.22
C GLN A 54 -15.87 -7.68 62.81
N HIS A 55 -15.09 -8.44 62.06
CA HIS A 55 -13.74 -8.84 62.44
C HIS A 55 -12.74 -8.21 61.52
N ILE A 56 -11.92 -7.29 62.00
CA ILE A 56 -10.83 -6.70 61.22
C ILE A 56 -9.72 -7.75 61.11
N LEU A 57 -9.54 -8.28 59.91
CA LEU A 57 -8.52 -9.29 59.63
C LEU A 57 -7.12 -8.67 59.38
N GLY A 58 -7.02 -7.35 59.39
CA GLY A 58 -5.81 -6.58 59.20
C GLY A 58 -5.83 -5.74 57.91
N SER A 59 -4.70 -5.14 57.60
CA SER A 59 -4.57 -4.36 56.35
C SER A 59 -4.80 -5.24 55.12
N ALA A 60 -5.66 -4.78 54.24
CA ALA A 60 -5.93 -5.41 52.95
C ALA A 60 -4.83 -5.09 51.90
N LYS A 61 -3.59 -5.03 52.37
CA LYS A 61 -2.41 -4.80 51.48
C LYS A 61 -1.52 -6.03 51.41
N THR A 62 -0.90 -6.23 50.27
CA THR A 62 0.10 -7.28 50.11
C THR A 62 1.31 -7.01 51.02
N LYS A 63 1.75 -8.01 51.77
CA LYS A 63 2.93 -7.88 52.66
C LYS A 63 4.24 -8.09 51.93
N GLN A 64 4.22 -8.83 50.83
CA GLN A 64 5.35 -9.14 49.99
C GLN A 64 4.94 -9.02 48.52
N PRO A 65 5.86 -8.84 47.58
CA PRO A 65 5.58 -8.95 46.16
C PRO A 65 5.00 -10.34 45.85
N LEU A 66 4.03 -10.37 44.94
CA LEU A 66 3.42 -11.60 44.45
C LEU A 66 3.55 -11.66 42.94
N THR A 67 4.02 -12.77 42.45
CA THR A 67 4.04 -13.00 41.00
C THR A 67 2.74 -13.68 40.58
N VAL A 68 2.09 -13.14 39.55
CA VAL A 68 0.87 -13.71 39.00
C VAL A 68 1.22 -14.93 38.14
N ASN A 69 0.68 -16.09 38.47
CA ASN A 69 0.86 -17.31 37.70
C ASN A 69 -0.50 -17.81 37.20
N LEU A 70 -0.78 -17.61 35.91
CA LEU A 70 -2.03 -17.99 35.25
C LEU A 70 -1.87 -19.20 34.33
N GLY A 71 -0.71 -19.90 34.39
CA GLY A 71 -0.36 -20.98 33.48
C GLY A 71 0.12 -20.45 32.11
N ASP A 72 0.14 -21.32 31.11
CA ASP A 72 0.73 -21.02 29.79
C ASP A 72 -0.01 -19.86 29.07
N GLY A 73 0.51 -18.65 29.21
CA GLY A 73 0.05 -17.47 28.48
C GLY A 73 -1.34 -16.96 28.88
N GLY A 74 -1.83 -17.32 30.07
CA GLY A 74 -3.11 -16.88 30.57
C GLY A 74 -3.16 -15.38 30.90
N ALA A 75 -4.37 -14.79 30.80
CA ALA A 75 -4.67 -13.46 31.31
C ALA A 75 -5.96 -13.53 32.11
N LEU A 76 -6.01 -12.84 33.26
CA LEU A 76 -7.19 -12.75 34.10
C LEU A 76 -7.45 -11.28 34.43
N GLY A 77 -8.53 -10.74 33.89
CA GLY A 77 -8.80 -9.31 33.99
C GLY A 77 -7.63 -8.48 33.42
N GLY A 78 -7.08 -7.61 34.25
CA GLY A 78 -5.91 -6.80 33.94
C GLY A 78 -4.55 -7.44 34.23
N PHE A 79 -4.52 -8.72 34.69
CA PHE A 79 -3.28 -9.42 34.99
C PHE A 79 -2.88 -10.37 33.85
N SER A 80 -1.58 -10.46 33.61
CA SER A 80 -0.94 -11.48 32.75
C SER A 80 -0.07 -12.40 33.61
N THR A 81 0.31 -13.56 33.10
CA THR A 81 1.34 -14.40 33.71
C THR A 81 2.64 -13.59 33.84
N ASP A 82 3.33 -13.75 34.97
CA ASP A 82 4.53 -13.05 35.38
C ASP A 82 4.37 -11.56 35.77
N ASP A 83 3.15 -11.00 35.76
CA ASP A 83 2.91 -9.69 36.37
C ASP A 83 3.32 -9.71 37.85
N GLU A 84 3.99 -8.67 38.32
CA GLU A 84 4.36 -8.51 39.73
C GLU A 84 3.35 -7.58 40.44
N ILE A 85 2.77 -8.05 41.50
CA ILE A 85 1.98 -7.24 42.45
C ILE A 85 2.92 -6.81 43.58
N SER A 86 3.29 -5.53 43.59
CA SER A 86 4.24 -5.01 44.56
C SER A 86 3.75 -5.12 46.00
N ALA A 87 4.66 -5.22 46.95
CA ALA A 87 4.31 -5.14 48.38
C ALA A 87 3.64 -3.80 48.68
N GLY A 88 2.62 -3.83 49.51
CA GLY A 88 1.81 -2.64 49.86
C GLY A 88 0.65 -2.34 48.90
N THR A 89 0.47 -3.13 47.82
CA THR A 89 -0.68 -2.99 46.91
C THR A 89 -1.97 -3.35 47.67
N SER A 90 -2.99 -2.49 47.58
CA SER A 90 -4.29 -2.73 48.24
C SER A 90 -5.05 -3.86 47.57
N LEU A 91 -5.82 -4.60 48.32
CA LEU A 91 -6.72 -5.61 47.76
C LEU A 91 -7.75 -4.99 46.83
N ASP A 92 -8.15 -3.75 47.08
CA ASP A 92 -9.03 -2.98 46.21
C ASP A 92 -8.46 -2.76 44.83
N ASP A 93 -7.19 -2.36 44.74
CA ASP A 93 -6.50 -2.18 43.46
C ASP A 93 -6.33 -3.51 42.70
N ILE A 94 -6.05 -4.59 43.43
CA ILE A 94 -5.99 -5.94 42.86
C ILE A 94 -7.36 -6.33 42.29
N ILE A 95 -8.44 -6.13 43.03
CA ILE A 95 -9.79 -6.46 42.58
C ILE A 95 -10.20 -5.57 41.40
N LYS A 96 -9.92 -4.26 41.43
CA LYS A 96 -10.17 -3.37 40.30
C LYS A 96 -9.45 -3.85 39.05
N LYS A 97 -8.18 -4.22 39.17
CA LYS A 97 -7.40 -4.75 38.04
C LYS A 97 -7.96 -6.10 37.53
N LEU A 98 -8.43 -6.97 38.40
CA LEU A 98 -9.10 -8.23 38.05
C LEU A 98 -10.43 -8.03 37.30
N LEU A 99 -11.18 -6.98 37.63
CA LEU A 99 -12.50 -6.71 37.05
C LEU A 99 -12.39 -5.97 35.67
N VAL A 100 -11.24 -5.42 35.32
CA VAL A 100 -11.06 -4.70 34.10
C VAL A 100 -10.47 -5.62 33.03
N LYS A 101 -11.16 -5.75 31.89
CA LYS A 101 -10.61 -6.46 30.73
C LYS A 101 -9.41 -5.69 30.17
N ARG A 102 -8.24 -6.33 30.15
CA ARG A 102 -7.05 -5.79 29.49
C ARG A 102 -7.28 -5.70 27.99
N ILE A 103 -7.15 -4.51 27.42
CA ILE A 103 -7.26 -4.25 25.99
C ILE A 103 -5.90 -3.83 25.48
N PRO A 104 -5.22 -4.68 24.71
CA PRO A 104 -3.91 -4.37 24.17
C PRO A 104 -3.93 -3.15 23.24
N ALA A 105 -2.82 -2.41 23.17
CA ALA A 105 -2.65 -1.34 22.21
C ALA A 105 -2.63 -1.89 20.78
N THR A 106 -3.15 -1.10 19.87
CA THR A 106 -3.06 -1.37 18.41
C THR A 106 -1.96 -0.54 17.80
N TYR A 107 -1.31 -1.11 16.77
CA TYR A 107 -0.18 -0.50 16.09
C TYR A 107 -0.42 -0.37 14.59
N THR A 108 -0.08 0.79 14.05
CA THR A 108 -0.07 1.06 12.61
C THR A 108 1.37 0.99 12.09
N ARG A 109 1.63 0.10 11.14
CA ARG A 109 2.97 -0.04 10.57
C ARG A 109 3.37 1.20 9.75
N PRO A 110 4.68 1.49 9.64
CA PRO A 110 5.18 2.51 8.74
C PRO A 110 4.76 2.26 7.29
N THR A 111 4.66 3.34 6.53
CA THR A 111 4.39 3.27 5.09
C THR A 111 5.36 4.17 4.34
N VAL A 112 5.57 3.86 3.06
CA VAL A 112 6.32 4.71 2.14
C VAL A 112 5.51 4.89 0.87
N SER A 113 5.48 6.13 0.37
CA SER A 113 4.84 6.48 -0.89
C SER A 113 5.86 6.97 -1.91
N ILE A 114 5.50 6.89 -3.18
CA ILE A 114 6.27 7.43 -4.31
C ILE A 114 5.40 8.41 -5.09
N ALA A 115 5.97 9.53 -5.48
CA ALA A 115 5.42 10.44 -6.47
C ALA A 115 6.39 10.52 -7.66
N CYS A 116 5.88 10.28 -8.86
CA CYS A 116 6.59 10.42 -10.14
C CYS A 116 5.63 11.08 -11.14
N PRO A 117 5.55 12.42 -11.18
CA PRO A 117 4.58 13.15 -11.99
C PRO A 117 4.69 12.89 -13.49
N LYS A 118 5.84 12.38 -13.95
CA LYS A 118 6.10 12.02 -15.34
C LYS A 118 5.91 10.54 -15.66
N ALA A 119 5.35 9.75 -14.71
CA ALA A 119 4.94 8.39 -15.02
C ALA A 119 3.91 8.38 -16.16
N GLY A 120 4.07 7.46 -17.11
CA GLY A 120 3.22 7.41 -18.31
C GLY A 120 3.90 6.79 -19.50
N SER A 121 3.27 6.94 -20.67
CA SER A 121 3.77 6.35 -21.93
C SER A 121 4.27 7.43 -22.87
N TYR A 122 5.43 7.20 -23.46
CA TYR A 122 6.12 8.13 -24.35
C TYR A 122 6.66 7.38 -25.59
N GLU A 123 6.82 8.08 -26.68
CA GLU A 123 7.53 7.50 -27.81
C GLU A 123 9.00 7.24 -27.43
N VAL A 124 9.54 6.10 -27.83
CA VAL A 124 10.96 5.76 -27.65
C VAL A 124 11.86 6.87 -28.16
N GLY A 125 12.87 7.26 -27.38
CA GLY A 125 13.78 8.36 -27.68
C GLY A 125 13.30 9.74 -27.23
N THR A 126 12.08 9.86 -26.69
CA THR A 126 11.66 11.12 -26.07
C THR A 126 12.52 11.40 -24.83
N SER A 127 13.03 12.61 -24.71
CA SER A 127 13.73 13.08 -23.50
C SER A 127 12.70 13.51 -22.47
N VAL A 128 12.73 12.90 -21.27
CA VAL A 128 11.81 13.18 -20.17
C VAL A 128 12.61 13.56 -18.92
N GLU A 129 12.33 14.73 -18.38
CA GLU A 129 12.86 15.14 -17.07
C GLU A 129 12.08 14.41 -15.98
N VAL A 130 12.67 13.33 -15.46
CA VAL A 130 12.07 12.49 -14.42
C VAL A 130 12.41 13.06 -13.06
N GLY A 131 11.37 13.30 -12.24
CA GLY A 131 11.49 13.61 -10.81
C GLY A 131 10.77 12.53 -10.01
N VAL A 132 11.46 11.90 -9.07
CA VAL A 132 10.90 10.93 -8.14
C VAL A 132 11.02 11.47 -6.73
N THR A 133 9.93 11.48 -5.98
CA THR A 133 9.92 11.84 -4.55
C THR A 133 9.37 10.66 -3.74
N GLY A 134 10.16 10.19 -2.78
CA GLY A 134 9.76 9.18 -1.81
C GLY A 134 9.46 9.83 -0.46
N THR A 135 8.30 9.53 0.13
CA THR A 135 7.90 10.04 1.44
C THR A 135 7.60 8.90 2.39
N PHE A 136 8.31 8.86 3.51
CA PHE A 136 8.10 7.90 4.58
C PHE A 136 7.14 8.48 5.62
N LYS A 137 6.19 7.65 6.06
CA LYS A 137 5.31 7.95 7.19
C LYS A 137 5.59 6.94 8.30
N GLN A 138 6.08 7.45 9.42
CA GLN A 138 6.57 6.65 10.55
C GLN A 138 5.45 5.85 11.23
N ASN A 139 4.24 6.43 11.38
CA ASN A 139 3.15 5.86 12.18
C ASN A 139 3.67 5.42 13.57
N ASP A 140 3.51 4.15 13.95
CA ASP A 140 3.94 3.60 15.23
C ASP A 140 5.30 2.87 15.15
N GLY A 141 6.01 2.95 14.02
CA GLY A 141 7.39 2.49 13.91
C GLY A 141 8.39 3.48 14.47
N GLY A 142 9.66 3.15 14.41
CA GLY A 142 10.75 4.05 14.72
C GLY A 142 11.10 4.99 13.56
N ALA A 143 12.09 5.84 13.78
CA ALA A 143 12.59 6.76 12.77
C ALA A 143 13.11 5.99 11.54
N VAL A 144 13.02 6.62 10.37
CA VAL A 144 13.64 6.11 9.16
C VAL A 144 15.17 6.08 9.35
N THR A 145 15.77 4.96 9.00
CA THR A 145 17.23 4.75 9.09
C THR A 145 17.90 4.82 7.73
N LYS A 146 17.15 4.44 6.67
CA LYS A 146 17.64 4.46 5.30
C LYS A 146 16.47 4.57 4.32
N MET A 147 16.62 5.40 3.30
CA MET A 147 15.72 5.45 2.15
C MET A 147 16.52 5.26 0.86
N GLN A 148 15.96 4.55 -0.11
CA GLN A 148 16.57 4.29 -1.41
C GLN A 148 15.55 4.46 -2.52
N VAL A 149 15.96 5.08 -3.63
CA VAL A 149 15.22 5.03 -4.88
C VAL A 149 15.79 3.91 -5.74
N ILE A 150 14.94 3.00 -6.15
CA ILE A 150 15.29 1.83 -6.97
C ILE A 150 14.78 2.06 -8.40
N LYS A 151 15.69 2.02 -9.38
CA LYS A 151 15.40 2.09 -10.81
C LYS A 151 15.65 0.73 -11.45
N ASN A 152 14.67 0.14 -12.13
CA ASN A 152 14.77 -1.15 -12.82
C ASN A 152 15.36 -2.28 -11.94
N GLY A 153 15.02 -2.28 -10.63
CA GLY A 153 15.52 -3.27 -9.69
C GLY A 153 16.88 -2.97 -9.07
N ALA A 154 17.57 -1.91 -9.48
CA ALA A 154 18.87 -1.49 -8.93
C ALA A 154 18.79 -0.11 -8.27
N THR A 155 19.59 0.12 -7.25
CA THR A 155 19.76 1.45 -6.65
C THR A 155 20.62 2.28 -7.59
N PRO A 156 20.16 3.45 -8.08
CA PRO A 156 21.01 4.38 -8.80
C PRO A 156 22.19 4.82 -7.93
N ALA A 157 23.34 5.07 -8.52
CA ALA A 157 24.52 5.52 -7.79
C ALA A 157 24.19 6.76 -6.95
N ALA A 158 24.60 6.77 -5.68
CA ALA A 158 24.49 7.87 -4.70
C ALA A 158 23.09 8.26 -4.24
N LEU A 159 22.09 7.36 -4.24
CA LEU A 159 20.75 7.67 -3.76
C LEU A 159 20.32 6.87 -2.54
N GLU A 160 21.03 7.10 -1.47
CA GLU A 160 20.66 6.68 -0.13
C GLU A 160 20.58 7.93 0.78
N SER A 161 19.55 7.98 1.62
CA SER A 161 19.36 9.04 2.60
C SER A 161 18.76 8.45 3.87
N ALA A 162 19.19 8.95 5.01
CA ALA A 162 18.57 8.62 6.30
C ALA A 162 17.39 9.56 6.63
N THR A 163 16.99 10.43 5.70
CA THR A 163 15.92 11.43 5.93
C THR A 163 14.80 11.26 4.90
N SER A 164 13.59 11.64 5.31
CA SER A 164 12.42 11.72 4.46
C SER A 164 12.05 13.22 4.31
N PRO A 165 11.66 13.68 3.10
CA PRO A 165 11.59 12.91 1.85
C PRO A 165 12.96 12.66 1.20
N ILE A 166 13.04 11.62 0.34
CA ILE A 166 14.15 11.41 -0.60
C ILE A 166 13.70 11.85 -2.00
N THR A 167 14.59 12.53 -2.74
CA THR A 167 14.31 12.98 -4.11
C THR A 167 15.37 12.47 -5.07
N TYR A 168 14.94 12.07 -6.27
CA TYR A 168 15.79 11.68 -7.39
C TYR A 168 15.37 12.41 -8.65
N ALA A 169 16.33 12.88 -9.43
CA ALA A 169 16.07 13.51 -10.71
C ALA A 169 17.05 12.99 -11.78
N GLU A 170 16.54 12.76 -12.97
CA GLU A 170 17.35 12.44 -14.15
C GLU A 170 16.65 12.91 -15.43
N THR A 171 17.46 13.14 -16.47
CA THR A 171 16.97 13.26 -17.84
C THR A 171 16.97 11.86 -18.46
N LEU A 172 15.80 11.26 -18.65
CA LEU A 172 15.62 9.94 -19.22
C LEU A 172 15.38 10.04 -20.73
N SER A 173 16.27 9.47 -21.55
CA SER A 173 15.91 9.10 -22.92
C SER A 173 15.09 7.81 -22.84
N VAL A 174 13.80 7.89 -23.16
CA VAL A 174 12.86 6.77 -22.97
C VAL A 174 13.30 5.57 -23.82
N PRO A 175 13.63 4.43 -23.19
CA PRO A 175 14.00 3.22 -23.92
C PRO A 175 12.76 2.49 -24.47
N ASP A 176 12.97 1.49 -25.31
CA ASP A 176 11.91 0.56 -25.67
C ASP A 176 11.54 -0.31 -24.46
N GLY A 177 10.26 -0.35 -24.09
CA GLY A 177 9.77 -1.05 -22.91
C GLY A 177 9.63 -0.16 -21.67
N ASN A 178 9.77 -0.77 -20.47
CA ASN A 178 9.45 -0.13 -19.19
C ASN A 178 10.71 0.32 -18.45
N THR A 179 10.69 1.57 -17.96
CA THR A 179 11.57 2.04 -16.88
C THR A 179 10.74 2.17 -15.61
N THR A 180 11.13 1.49 -14.54
CA THR A 180 10.39 1.44 -13.30
C THR A 180 11.13 2.11 -12.15
N TYR A 181 10.38 2.77 -11.26
CA TYR A 181 10.90 3.41 -10.05
C TYR A 181 10.08 2.95 -8.86
N LYS A 182 10.74 2.68 -7.75
CA LYS A 182 10.13 2.43 -6.43
C LYS A 182 11.02 2.99 -5.34
N VAL A 183 10.46 3.18 -4.15
CA VAL A 183 11.20 3.63 -2.96
C VAL A 183 11.14 2.55 -1.91
N ILE A 184 12.28 2.26 -1.30
CA ILE A 184 12.39 1.38 -0.12
C ILE A 184 12.80 2.27 1.04
N ALA A 185 12.18 2.07 2.21
CA ALA A 185 12.55 2.72 3.45
C ALA A 185 12.77 1.67 4.54
N GLU A 186 13.92 1.72 5.21
CA GLU A 186 14.23 0.97 6.42
C GLU A 186 13.98 1.87 7.63
N TYR A 187 13.48 1.30 8.71
CA TYR A 187 13.13 2.05 9.92
C TYR A 187 13.50 1.27 11.18
N ALA A 188 13.78 2.01 12.25
CA ALA A 188 14.04 1.47 13.56
C ALA A 188 12.75 0.95 14.21
N GLN A 189 12.90 0.20 15.30
CA GLN A 189 11.76 -0.24 16.10
C GLN A 189 11.01 0.95 16.70
N GLY A 190 9.69 0.83 16.84
CA GLY A 190 8.82 1.79 17.51
C GLY A 190 8.86 1.68 19.04
N ALA A 191 8.18 2.61 19.69
CA ALA A 191 7.95 2.54 21.12
C ALA A 191 6.83 1.54 21.47
N ILE A 192 6.91 0.92 22.65
CA ILE A 192 5.78 0.20 23.22
C ILE A 192 4.73 1.24 23.64
N LYS A 193 3.47 1.01 23.26
CA LYS A 193 2.34 1.82 23.73
C LYS A 193 1.73 1.20 24.97
N PRO A 194 1.23 2.01 25.91
CA PRO A 194 0.47 1.49 27.03
C PRO A 194 -0.86 0.88 26.54
N ASP A 195 -1.31 -0.12 27.26
CA ASP A 195 -2.66 -0.66 27.13
C ASP A 195 -3.69 0.23 27.85
N ASN A 196 -4.93 -0.22 27.96
CA ASN A 196 -6.00 0.52 28.65
C ASN A 196 -5.81 0.63 30.17
N LEU A 197 -4.83 -0.04 30.74
CA LEU A 197 -4.48 0.02 32.16
C LEU A 197 -3.25 0.89 32.44
N GLY A 198 -2.61 1.42 31.39
CA GLY A 198 -1.39 2.21 31.49
C GLY A 198 -0.12 1.38 31.57
N GLU A 199 -0.22 0.05 31.43
CA GLU A 199 0.89 -0.90 31.42
C GLU A 199 1.40 -1.12 29.99
N ASP A 200 2.64 -1.56 29.84
CA ASP A 200 3.19 -1.94 28.55
C ASP A 200 2.27 -2.97 27.85
N SER A 201 1.86 -2.66 26.63
CA SER A 201 0.95 -3.54 25.91
C SER A 201 1.58 -4.90 25.61
N PRO A 202 0.88 -6.02 25.88
CA PRO A 202 1.38 -7.36 25.56
C PRO A 202 1.55 -7.60 24.06
N THR A 203 0.97 -6.77 23.18
CA THR A 203 1.20 -6.82 21.74
C THR A 203 2.58 -6.33 21.33
N GLY A 204 3.39 -5.83 22.28
CA GLY A 204 4.76 -5.38 22.06
C GLY A 204 4.84 -4.04 21.33
N ARG A 205 5.58 -3.99 20.23
CA ARG A 205 5.84 -2.79 19.41
C ARG A 205 5.92 -3.14 17.92
N VAL A 206 6.02 -2.13 17.09
CA VAL A 206 6.42 -2.32 15.69
C VAL A 206 7.94 -2.53 15.66
N GLU A 207 8.38 -3.73 15.32
CA GLU A 207 9.79 -4.06 15.20
C GLU A 207 10.44 -3.32 14.02
N ALA A 208 11.78 -3.15 14.08
CA ALA A 208 12.56 -2.61 12.99
C ALA A 208 12.34 -3.43 11.70
N GLY A 209 12.32 -2.75 10.56
CA GLY A 209 12.04 -3.43 9.30
C GLY A 209 12.15 -2.53 8.10
N SER A 210 11.57 -2.97 6.99
CA SER A 210 11.53 -2.20 5.76
C SER A 210 10.13 -2.18 5.16
N VAL A 211 9.84 -1.11 4.40
CA VAL A 211 8.61 -0.94 3.61
C VAL A 211 8.98 -0.49 2.20
N THR A 212 8.17 -0.92 1.23
CA THR A 212 8.38 -0.61 -0.18
C THR A 212 7.13 0.09 -0.73
N SER A 213 7.33 1.13 -1.53
CA SER A 213 6.26 1.86 -2.21
C SER A 213 5.64 1.02 -3.34
N SER A 214 4.53 1.50 -3.89
CA SER A 214 4.09 1.10 -5.24
C SER A 214 5.19 1.37 -6.27
N THR A 215 5.04 0.81 -7.47
CA THR A 215 5.94 1.05 -8.60
C THR A 215 5.35 2.14 -9.49
N SER A 216 6.18 3.13 -9.86
CA SER A 216 5.87 4.09 -10.91
C SER A 216 6.60 3.67 -12.19
N THR A 217 5.94 3.79 -13.35
CA THR A 217 6.46 3.29 -14.61
C THR A 217 6.42 4.36 -15.70
N ILE A 218 7.51 4.46 -16.45
CA ILE A 218 7.58 5.15 -17.73
C ILE A 218 7.71 4.08 -18.81
N THR A 219 6.78 4.05 -19.77
CA THR A 219 6.71 3.03 -20.81
C THR A 219 7.07 3.65 -22.16
N GLY A 220 8.09 3.13 -22.81
CA GLY A 220 8.41 3.46 -24.19
C GLY A 220 7.53 2.68 -25.16
N PHE A 221 7.05 3.36 -26.18
CA PHE A 221 6.30 2.75 -27.28
C PHE A 221 6.81 3.20 -28.64
N ARG A 222 6.54 2.39 -29.66
CA ARG A 222 6.75 2.74 -31.07
C ARG A 222 5.43 3.11 -31.73
N LYS A 223 5.49 3.99 -32.73
CA LYS A 223 4.33 4.43 -33.51
C LYS A 223 4.18 3.62 -34.78
N ALA A 224 2.97 3.53 -35.31
CA ALA A 224 2.79 3.35 -36.76
C ALA A 224 2.66 4.72 -37.41
N PHE A 225 3.13 4.82 -38.65
CA PHE A 225 3.05 6.02 -39.47
C PHE A 225 2.24 5.70 -40.73
N TYR A 226 1.41 6.62 -41.18
CA TYR A 226 0.59 6.42 -42.36
C TYR A 226 0.21 7.74 -43.02
N GLY A 227 -0.07 7.69 -44.32
CA GLY A 227 -0.48 8.86 -45.04
C GLY A 227 -0.80 8.56 -46.51
N ALA A 228 -1.23 9.60 -47.21
CA ALA A 228 -1.52 9.61 -48.62
C ALA A 228 -0.87 10.83 -49.26
N GLY A 229 -0.68 10.81 -50.58
CA GLY A 229 -0.09 11.93 -51.30
C GLY A 229 -0.16 11.76 -52.78
N LEU A 230 0.45 12.73 -53.50
CA LEU A 230 0.53 12.77 -54.95
C LEU A 230 1.96 12.36 -55.38
N GLY A 231 2.07 11.69 -56.54
CA GLY A 231 3.34 11.27 -57.13
C GLY A 231 3.90 9.97 -56.52
N ASP A 232 5.20 9.89 -56.35
CA ASP A 232 5.87 8.72 -55.78
C ASP A 232 6.03 8.87 -54.27
N PRO A 233 5.63 7.85 -53.48
CA PRO A 233 5.83 7.91 -52.05
C PRO A 233 7.30 7.87 -51.66
N ALA A 234 7.79 8.87 -50.94
CA ALA A 234 9.10 8.84 -50.32
C ALA A 234 9.04 7.94 -49.09
N ILE A 235 9.64 6.75 -49.15
CA ILE A 235 9.56 5.72 -48.08
C ILE A 235 10.92 5.03 -47.80
N ALA A 236 12.03 5.56 -48.35
CA ALA A 236 13.32 4.89 -48.31
C ALA A 236 14.10 5.12 -47.00
N THR A 237 13.73 6.12 -46.21
CA THR A 237 14.47 6.49 -44.97
C THR A 237 13.54 6.61 -43.75
N SER A 238 14.13 6.59 -42.57
CA SER A 238 13.42 6.86 -41.32
C SER A 238 12.64 8.18 -41.38
N ASP A 239 13.29 9.25 -41.84
CA ASP A 239 12.69 10.58 -41.89
C ASP A 239 11.49 10.63 -42.84
N ASN A 240 11.58 9.95 -44.00
CA ASN A 240 10.46 9.83 -44.92
C ASN A 240 9.26 9.15 -44.30
N ILE A 241 9.46 8.05 -43.54
CA ILE A 241 8.40 7.33 -42.83
C ILE A 241 7.81 8.20 -41.75
N ARG A 242 8.63 8.87 -40.98
CA ARG A 242 8.18 9.74 -39.85
C ARG A 242 7.49 11.02 -40.35
N ALA A 243 7.76 11.46 -41.56
CA ALA A 243 7.13 12.62 -42.23
C ALA A 243 5.73 12.30 -42.81
N LEU A 244 5.26 11.04 -42.80
CA LEU A 244 3.90 10.70 -43.16
C LEU A 244 2.92 11.46 -42.29
N GLY A 245 1.86 12.00 -42.86
CA GLY A 245 0.99 13.01 -42.24
C GLY A 245 0.26 12.57 -40.97
N HIS A 246 0.21 11.25 -40.66
CA HIS A 246 -0.49 10.69 -39.56
C HIS A 246 0.31 9.62 -38.84
N SER A 247 -0.02 9.39 -37.53
CA SER A 247 0.57 8.32 -36.74
C SER A 247 -0.41 7.75 -35.76
N ALA A 248 -0.20 6.47 -35.37
CA ALA A 248 -0.89 5.80 -34.26
C ALA A 248 0.12 5.42 -33.19
N ASN A 249 -0.19 5.74 -31.93
CA ASN A 249 0.69 5.50 -30.79
C ASN A 249 0.56 4.07 -30.25
N ALA A 250 1.63 3.56 -29.64
CA ALA A 250 1.64 2.30 -28.88
C ALA A 250 1.02 1.12 -29.65
N VAL A 251 1.36 0.99 -30.94
CA VAL A 251 0.77 -0.03 -31.81
C VAL A 251 1.18 -1.45 -31.41
N LYS A 252 0.23 -2.35 -31.54
CA LYS A 252 0.37 -3.79 -31.24
C LYS A 252 -0.50 -4.60 -32.18
N LYS A 253 -0.35 -5.91 -32.15
CA LYS A 253 -1.24 -6.82 -32.90
C LYS A 253 -2.72 -6.53 -32.57
N GLY A 254 -3.53 -6.38 -33.61
CA GLY A 254 -4.94 -6.00 -33.52
C GLY A 254 -5.22 -4.49 -33.46
N THR A 255 -4.18 -3.64 -33.47
CA THR A 255 -4.38 -2.19 -33.62
C THR A 255 -4.97 -1.87 -34.99
N THR A 256 -5.98 -0.99 -35.01
CA THR A 256 -6.63 -0.53 -36.26
C THR A 256 -6.46 0.96 -36.44
N PHE A 257 -6.27 1.38 -37.69
CA PHE A 257 -6.29 2.78 -38.11
C PHE A 257 -6.78 2.90 -39.55
N SER A 258 -7.17 4.10 -39.96
CA SER A 258 -7.66 4.34 -41.32
C SER A 258 -6.77 5.34 -42.06
N ILE A 259 -6.49 5.04 -43.32
CA ILE A 259 -5.77 5.92 -44.24
C ILE A 259 -6.80 6.53 -45.18
N SER A 260 -7.02 7.83 -45.06
CA SER A 260 -7.83 8.58 -46.00
C SER A 260 -6.95 9.01 -47.19
N VAL A 261 -7.37 8.69 -48.40
CA VAL A 261 -6.76 9.12 -49.67
C VAL A 261 -7.79 10.05 -50.32
N PRO A 262 -7.67 11.37 -50.16
CA PRO A 262 -8.53 12.33 -50.82
C PRO A 262 -8.49 12.24 -52.36
N GLU A 263 -9.57 12.69 -52.98
CA GLU A 263 -9.56 12.90 -54.42
C GLU A 263 -8.34 13.71 -54.89
N GLY A 264 -7.72 13.31 -55.98
CA GLY A 264 -6.51 13.93 -56.51
C GLY A 264 -5.20 13.37 -55.91
N GLN A 265 -5.23 12.60 -54.82
CA GLN A 265 -4.04 11.91 -54.30
C GLN A 265 -3.79 10.61 -55.08
N GLN A 266 -2.54 10.11 -55.05
CA GLN A 266 -2.12 9.00 -55.90
C GLN A 266 -1.54 7.81 -55.15
N PHE A 267 -1.21 7.94 -53.85
CA PHE A 267 -0.71 6.85 -53.07
C PHE A 267 -1.29 6.76 -51.68
N ALA A 268 -1.25 5.56 -51.10
CA ALA A 268 -1.45 5.28 -49.69
C ALA A 268 -0.21 4.54 -49.16
N VAL A 269 0.25 4.92 -47.97
CA VAL A 269 1.40 4.29 -47.29
C VAL A 269 1.10 4.10 -45.83
N PHE A 270 1.53 2.96 -45.27
CA PHE A 270 1.60 2.76 -43.82
C PHE A 270 2.84 1.96 -43.43
N ALA A 271 3.37 2.25 -42.25
CA ALA A 271 4.54 1.60 -41.70
C ALA A 271 4.38 1.36 -40.20
N TYR A 272 4.84 0.20 -39.70
CA TYR A 272 4.77 -0.17 -38.31
C TYR A 272 5.93 -1.11 -37.95
N PRO A 273 6.27 -1.26 -36.63
CA PRO A 273 7.35 -2.13 -36.19
C PRO A 273 7.17 -3.56 -36.68
N LYS A 274 8.21 -4.10 -37.34
CA LYS A 274 8.25 -5.47 -37.88
C LYS A 274 7.96 -6.52 -36.82
N SER A 275 8.28 -6.26 -35.55
CA SER A 275 8.03 -7.17 -34.41
C SER A 275 6.55 -7.49 -34.18
N ILE A 276 5.62 -6.69 -34.73
CA ILE A 276 4.18 -6.94 -34.66
C ILE A 276 3.74 -8.11 -35.54
N GLY A 277 4.54 -8.38 -36.60
CA GLY A 277 4.26 -9.40 -37.61
C GLY A 277 3.63 -8.84 -38.87
N GLU A 278 3.07 -9.74 -39.69
CA GLU A 278 2.40 -9.37 -40.96
C GLU A 278 1.08 -8.62 -40.65
N VAL A 279 0.71 -7.70 -41.55
CA VAL A 279 -0.60 -7.03 -41.49
C VAL A 279 -1.71 -8.06 -41.56
N ALA A 280 -2.63 -7.99 -40.60
CA ALA A 280 -3.73 -8.97 -40.54
C ALA A 280 -4.76 -8.70 -41.66
N GLN A 281 -5.08 -7.43 -41.92
CA GLN A 281 -6.04 -7.06 -42.96
C GLN A 281 -5.85 -5.63 -43.42
N VAL A 282 -6.05 -5.41 -44.69
CA VAL A 282 -6.31 -4.08 -45.28
C VAL A 282 -7.67 -4.15 -46.00
N MET A 283 -8.60 -3.33 -45.57
CA MET A 283 -9.94 -3.26 -46.17
C MET A 283 -10.09 -1.95 -46.95
N TYR A 284 -10.49 -2.01 -48.17
CA TYR A 284 -10.98 -0.85 -48.93
C TYR A 284 -12.42 -0.60 -48.56
N VAL A 285 -12.70 0.47 -47.83
CA VAL A 285 -13.97 0.67 -47.11
C VAL A 285 -15.12 0.88 -48.08
N GLU A 286 -14.95 1.67 -49.12
CA GLU A 286 -15.99 2.05 -50.10
C GLU A 286 -16.58 0.88 -50.86
N THR A 287 -15.85 -0.19 -51.03
CA THR A 287 -16.30 -1.42 -51.72
C THR A 287 -16.41 -2.62 -50.79
N ASN A 288 -16.09 -2.43 -49.52
CA ASN A 288 -15.99 -3.52 -48.53
C ASN A 288 -15.01 -4.66 -48.96
N ASP A 289 -13.96 -4.29 -49.74
CA ASP A 289 -12.93 -5.24 -50.20
C ASP A 289 -11.95 -5.54 -49.07
N THR A 290 -12.10 -6.68 -48.41
CA THR A 290 -11.24 -7.15 -47.31
C THR A 290 -9.88 -7.72 -47.80
N GLY A 291 -9.69 -7.91 -49.07
CA GLY A 291 -8.46 -8.40 -49.73
C GLY A 291 -7.54 -7.30 -50.22
N ALA A 292 -7.79 -6.03 -49.91
CA ALA A 292 -7.04 -4.89 -50.43
C ALA A 292 -5.55 -4.91 -50.06
N SER A 293 -5.11 -5.76 -49.13
CA SER A 293 -3.68 -5.95 -48.81
C SER A 293 -2.84 -6.35 -50.04
N SER A 294 -3.43 -7.08 -50.98
CA SER A 294 -2.76 -7.49 -52.22
C SER A 294 -2.39 -6.34 -53.16
N LYS A 295 -3.00 -5.15 -52.95
CA LYS A 295 -2.68 -3.94 -53.73
C LYS A 295 -1.41 -3.22 -53.21
N PHE A 296 -0.97 -3.56 -51.99
CA PHE A 296 0.19 -2.94 -51.37
C PHE A 296 1.45 -3.74 -51.58
N THR A 297 2.51 -3.07 -51.96
CA THR A 297 3.86 -3.64 -51.99
C THR A 297 4.53 -3.44 -50.66
N ARG A 298 5.08 -4.51 -50.07
CA ARG A 298 5.83 -4.47 -48.83
C ARG A 298 7.32 -4.26 -49.06
N SER A 299 7.89 -3.39 -48.22
CA SER A 299 9.35 -3.21 -48.09
C SER A 299 9.71 -3.14 -46.58
N GLU A 300 11.00 -3.04 -46.30
CA GLU A 300 11.52 -2.87 -44.95
C GLU A 300 12.39 -1.63 -44.85
N VAL A 301 12.23 -0.84 -43.78
CA VAL A 301 13.04 0.35 -43.51
C VAL A 301 13.34 0.38 -42.01
N ASN A 302 14.57 0.73 -41.63
CA ASN A 302 14.91 0.99 -40.23
C ASN A 302 14.42 2.39 -39.86
N VAL A 303 13.53 2.46 -38.83
CA VAL A 303 12.91 3.71 -38.37
C VAL A 303 13.35 4.00 -36.95
N CYS A 304 13.88 5.21 -36.72
CA CYS A 304 14.27 5.71 -35.41
C CYS A 304 13.08 6.01 -34.54
N GLY A 305 13.34 6.19 -33.23
CA GLY A 305 12.36 6.72 -32.25
C GLY A 305 12.11 8.22 -32.46
N ALA A 306 11.74 8.92 -31.37
CA ALA A 306 11.43 10.36 -31.40
C ALA A 306 12.61 11.24 -31.84
N THR A 307 13.84 10.76 -31.68
CA THR A 307 15.06 11.42 -32.12
C THR A 307 15.83 10.54 -33.08
N ALA A 308 16.58 11.16 -33.99
CA ALA A 308 17.43 10.44 -34.96
C ALA A 308 18.60 9.67 -34.31
N GLU A 309 18.91 9.99 -33.07
CA GLU A 309 20.00 9.37 -32.27
C GLU A 309 19.61 8.03 -31.66
N GLN A 310 18.31 7.72 -31.62
CA GLN A 310 17.84 6.46 -31.07
C GLN A 310 18.03 5.31 -32.05
N ASP A 311 18.37 4.13 -31.52
CA ASP A 311 18.53 2.92 -32.30
C ASP A 311 17.30 2.68 -33.18
N ALA A 312 17.51 2.63 -34.47
CA ALA A 312 16.47 2.33 -35.43
C ALA A 312 16.11 0.85 -35.38
N ILE A 313 14.84 0.56 -35.47
CA ILE A 313 14.34 -0.81 -35.60
C ILE A 313 13.68 -1.02 -36.95
N ALA A 314 13.65 -2.28 -37.41
CA ALA A 314 13.01 -2.63 -38.66
C ALA A 314 11.49 -2.39 -38.61
N TYR A 315 10.98 -1.74 -39.63
CA TYR A 315 9.55 -1.53 -39.89
C TYR A 315 9.16 -2.23 -41.18
N TYR A 316 7.98 -2.82 -41.20
CA TYR A 316 7.31 -3.12 -42.46
C TYR A 316 6.67 -1.85 -42.98
N VAL A 317 6.91 -1.59 -44.25
CA VAL A 317 6.37 -0.45 -45.01
C VAL A 317 5.53 -0.99 -46.14
N TYR A 318 4.26 -0.67 -46.16
CA TYR A 318 3.32 -1.05 -47.19
C TYR A 318 2.94 0.19 -47.99
N SER A 319 3.14 0.13 -49.29
CA SER A 319 2.84 1.23 -50.20
C SER A 319 1.94 0.76 -51.35
N TYR A 320 0.90 1.52 -51.60
CA TYR A 320 0.06 1.36 -52.80
C TYR A 320 0.12 2.64 -53.61
N LYS A 321 0.58 2.54 -54.87
CA LYS A 321 0.57 3.63 -55.83
C LYS A 321 -0.44 3.33 -56.93
N MET A 322 -1.33 4.26 -57.18
CA MET A 322 -2.28 4.23 -58.28
C MET A 322 -1.65 4.74 -59.57
N ALA A 323 -2.07 4.18 -60.72
CA ALA A 323 -1.60 4.62 -62.03
C ALA A 323 -1.99 6.07 -62.35
N VAL A 324 -3.14 6.49 -61.83
CA VAL A 324 -3.66 7.85 -61.95
C VAL A 324 -4.16 8.33 -60.56
N PRO A 325 -4.22 9.64 -60.33
CA PRO A 325 -4.82 10.16 -59.10
C PRO A 325 -6.23 9.66 -58.86
N ALA A 326 -6.61 9.52 -57.61
CA ALA A 326 -7.94 9.09 -57.21
C ALA A 326 -9.01 10.03 -57.74
N SER A 327 -10.04 9.49 -58.36
CA SER A 327 -11.19 10.24 -58.89
C SER A 327 -12.25 10.52 -57.83
N ALA A 328 -12.11 9.97 -56.63
CA ALA A 328 -12.96 10.17 -55.46
C ALA A 328 -12.19 9.86 -54.20
N ASN A 329 -12.70 10.26 -53.05
CA ASN A 329 -12.13 9.90 -51.74
C ASN A 329 -12.12 8.39 -51.56
N MET A 330 -11.02 7.86 -51.07
CA MET A 330 -10.83 6.45 -50.74
C MET A 330 -10.38 6.28 -49.29
N THR A 331 -10.79 5.20 -48.67
CA THR A 331 -10.39 4.88 -47.29
C THR A 331 -9.90 3.45 -47.17
N PHE A 332 -8.69 3.26 -46.65
CA PHE A 332 -8.15 1.95 -46.32
C PHE A 332 -8.13 1.77 -44.81
N LYS A 333 -8.90 0.82 -44.30
CA LYS A 333 -8.85 0.42 -42.88
C LYS A 333 -7.81 -0.67 -42.73
N VAL A 334 -6.80 -0.40 -41.92
CA VAL A 334 -5.68 -1.32 -41.65
C VAL A 334 -5.88 -1.94 -40.29
N THR A 335 -5.67 -3.27 -40.19
CA THR A 335 -5.62 -4.04 -38.93
C THR A 335 -4.25 -4.74 -38.87
N LEU A 336 -3.47 -4.46 -37.82
CA LEU A 336 -2.14 -5.05 -37.59
C LEU A 336 -2.23 -6.43 -36.94
#